data_4b3519f78e4b1201c9ccfea2222d34c4
#
_entry.id   4b3519f78e4b1201c9ccfea2222d34c4
#
_cell.length_a   1.000
_cell.length_b   1.000
_cell.length_c   1.000
_cell.angle_alpha   90.00
_cell.angle_beta   90.00
_cell.angle_gamma   90.00
#
_symmetry.space_group_name_H-M   'P 1'
#
loop_
_entity.id
_entity.type
_entity.pdbx_description
1 polymer ?
#
loop_
_entity_poly.entity_id
_entity_poly.type
_entity_poly.pdbx_seq_one_letter_code
_entity_poly.pdbx_strand_id
1 'polypeptide(L)'
;MRGQNGLMRVVATRIEPDGTMQRRMVDTARQGERRLWEDLAARAVGVPVPYRPAPGVAVYHIRVDDYVVVAAEDDLAGPLLDLVTAVMALGLET
;
A
#
# COMPACT_ATOMS: atom_id res chain seq x y z
N MET A 1 -5.32 -25.05 1.00
CA MET A 1 -4.83 -24.67 1.17
C MET A 1 -4.31 -23.87 0.81
N ARG A 2 -4.58 -23.73 0.74
CA ARG A 2 -4.17 -23.06 0.58
C ARG A 2 -3.20 -22.52 0.63
N GLY A 3 -3.12 -22.46 0.69
CA GLY A 3 -2.37 -22.09 0.94
C GLY A 3 -1.61 -21.38 0.57
N GLN A 4 -1.65 -20.84 0.46
CA GLN A 4 -0.80 -20.14 0.20
C GLN A 4 0.00 -19.56 0.83
N ASN A 5 -0.17 -19.91 1.14
CA ASN A 5 0.72 -19.77 1.99
C ASN A 5 1.65 -18.71 2.13
N GLY A 6 1.37 -17.66 2.76
CA GLY A 6 2.28 -16.60 2.97
C GLY A 6 2.61 -15.78 1.74
N LEU A 7 1.92 -15.97 0.69
CA LEU A 7 2.05 -15.12 -0.49
C LEU A 7 1.18 -13.91 -0.29
N MET A 8 1.80 -12.74 -0.18
CA MET A 8 1.06 -11.49 -0.03
C MET A 8 1.55 -10.52 -1.08
N ARG A 9 0.63 -9.90 -1.76
CA ARG A 9 0.93 -8.88 -2.76
C ARG A 9 0.42 -7.54 -2.30
N VAL A 10 1.30 -6.55 -2.32
CA VAL A 10 0.94 -5.18 -1.96
C VAL A 10 1.11 -4.32 -3.20
N VAL A 11 0.05 -3.62 -3.57
CA VAL A 11 0.06 -2.71 -4.71
C VAL A 11 -0.31 -1.32 -4.20
N ALA A 12 0.56 -0.37 -4.43
CA ALA A 12 0.28 1.02 -4.09
C ALA A 12 0.21 1.83 -5.38
N THR A 13 -0.86 2.58 -5.54
CA THR A 13 -1.06 3.46 -6.68
C THR A 13 -1.18 4.89 -6.17
N ARG A 14 -0.28 5.75 -6.60
CA ARG A 14 -0.36 7.18 -6.33
C ARG A 14 -1.10 7.83 -7.50
N ILE A 15 -2.17 8.56 -7.20
CA ILE A 15 -2.98 9.24 -8.20
C ILE A 15 -2.82 10.73 -7.96
N GLU A 16 -2.19 11.41 -8.93
CA GLU A 16 -1.97 12.86 -8.85
C GLU A 16 -3.27 13.61 -9.12
N PRO A 17 -3.37 14.87 -8.69
CA PRO A 17 -4.57 15.68 -8.97
C PRO A 17 -4.92 15.80 -10.44
N ASP A 18 -3.94 15.69 -11.33
CA ASP A 18 -4.17 15.77 -12.78
C ASP A 18 -4.56 14.41 -13.38
N GLY A 19 -4.68 13.37 -12.57
CA GLY A 19 -5.04 12.04 -13.02
C GLY A 19 -3.88 11.13 -13.36
N THR A 20 -2.65 11.66 -13.35
CA THR A 20 -1.46 10.83 -13.58
C THR A 20 -1.30 9.81 -12.45
N MET A 21 -0.96 8.58 -12.81
CA MET A 21 -0.83 7.51 -11.83
C MET A 21 0.56 6.88 -11.86
N GLN A 22 1.04 6.53 -10.68
CA GLN A 22 2.23 5.71 -10.53
C GLN A 22 1.85 4.49 -9.69
N ARG A 23 2.14 3.31 -10.21
CA ARG A 23 1.80 2.07 -9.52
C ARG A 23 3.07 1.29 -9.23
N ARG A 24 3.17 0.79 -8.02
CA ARG A 24 4.28 -0.07 -7.59
C ARG A 24 3.72 -1.30 -6.89
N MET A 25 4.40 -2.41 -7.04
CA MET A 25 3.95 -3.69 -6.49
C MET A 25 5.11 -4.37 -5.78
N VAL A 26 4.82 -4.93 -4.61
CA VAL A 26 5.74 -5.80 -3.88
C VAL A 26 5.06 -7.13 -3.68
N ASP A 27 5.78 -8.20 -4.04
CA ASP A 27 5.38 -9.56 -3.73
C ASP A 27 6.26 -9.99 -2.54
N THR A 28 5.64 -10.12 -1.37
CA THR A 28 6.40 -10.35 -0.14
C THR A 28 7.12 -11.69 -0.15
N ALA A 29 6.66 -12.64 -0.97
CA ALA A 29 7.34 -13.93 -1.08
C ALA A 29 8.75 -13.80 -1.65
N ARG A 30 9.02 -12.70 -2.36
CA ARG A 30 10.32 -12.45 -2.98
C ARG A 30 11.21 -11.52 -2.17
N GLN A 31 10.71 -11.06 -1.02
CA GLN A 31 11.47 -10.15 -0.17
C GLN A 31 12.20 -10.94 0.90
N GLY A 32 13.45 -10.58 1.18
CA GLY A 32 14.24 -11.26 2.19
C GLY A 32 13.65 -11.16 3.58
N GLU A 33 12.85 -10.13 3.84
CA GLU A 33 12.25 -9.89 5.15
C GLU A 33 10.73 -10.03 5.06
N ARG A 34 10.29 -11.18 4.55
CA ARG A 34 8.87 -11.41 4.31
C ARG A 34 8.00 -11.15 5.54
N ARG A 35 8.45 -11.60 6.71
CA ARG A 35 7.66 -11.42 7.95
C ARG A 35 7.48 -9.96 8.31
N LEU A 36 8.51 -9.15 8.10
CA LEU A 36 8.40 -7.72 8.38
C LEU A 36 7.40 -7.06 7.44
N TRP A 37 7.42 -7.45 6.16
CA TRP A 37 6.45 -6.94 5.19
C TRP A 37 5.03 -7.34 5.56
N GLU A 38 4.82 -8.61 5.92
CA GLU A 38 3.50 -9.11 6.28
C GLU A 38 2.98 -8.44 7.54
N ASP A 39 3.85 -8.27 8.54
CA ASP A 39 3.47 -7.62 9.78
C ASP A 39 3.11 -6.14 9.53
N LEU A 40 3.91 -5.45 8.75
CA LEU A 40 3.65 -4.06 8.43
C LEU A 40 2.34 -3.91 7.65
N ALA A 41 2.10 -4.78 6.67
CA ALA A 41 0.86 -4.74 5.90
C ALA A 41 -0.36 -5.01 6.78
N ALA A 42 -0.26 -5.99 7.66
CA ALA A 42 -1.37 -6.31 8.56
C ALA A 42 -1.70 -5.13 9.47
N ARG A 43 -0.68 -4.46 10.01
CA ARG A 43 -0.90 -3.30 10.84
C ARG A 43 -1.47 -2.13 10.05
N ALA A 44 -1.01 -1.97 8.82
CA ALA A 44 -1.46 -0.87 7.97
C ALA A 44 -2.94 -0.96 7.64
N VAL A 45 -3.44 -2.16 7.32
CA VAL A 45 -4.85 -2.33 6.98
C VAL A 45 -5.74 -2.44 8.21
N GLY A 46 -5.16 -2.62 9.39
CA GLY A 46 -5.92 -2.73 10.63
C GLY A 46 -6.34 -1.39 11.20
N VAL A 47 -5.82 -0.28 10.70
CA VAL A 47 -6.14 1.05 11.20
C VAL A 47 -7.10 1.73 10.24
N PRO A 48 -8.32 2.08 10.68
CA PRO A 48 -9.25 2.79 9.80
C PRO A 48 -8.69 4.16 9.42
N VAL A 49 -8.81 4.48 8.14
CA VAL A 49 -8.38 5.79 7.64
C VAL A 49 -9.58 6.43 6.96
N PRO A 50 -10.02 7.61 7.42
CA PRO A 50 -11.10 8.31 6.73
C PRO A 50 -10.62 8.78 5.36
N TYR A 51 -11.48 8.61 4.36
CA TYR A 51 -11.17 9.10 3.03
C TYR A 51 -11.66 10.54 2.92
N ARG A 52 -10.73 11.47 2.89
CA ARG A 52 -11.02 12.90 2.83
C ARG A 52 -10.26 13.53 1.68
N PRO A 53 -10.72 13.31 0.44
CA PRO A 53 -10.04 13.88 -0.71
C PRO A 53 -10.12 15.42 -0.68
N ALA A 54 -9.04 16.05 -1.13
CA ALA A 54 -8.97 17.50 -1.20
C ALA A 54 -8.38 17.92 -2.54
N PRO A 55 -8.81 19.06 -3.09
CA PRO A 55 -8.24 19.56 -4.33
C PRO A 55 -6.74 19.76 -4.20
N GLY A 56 -6.00 19.36 -5.23
CA GLY A 56 -4.55 19.54 -5.26
C GLY A 56 -3.77 18.54 -4.44
N VAL A 57 -4.43 17.55 -3.86
CA VAL A 57 -3.77 16.53 -3.02
C VAL A 57 -3.82 15.19 -3.73
N ALA A 58 -2.68 14.51 -3.80
CA ALA A 58 -2.62 13.17 -4.37
C ALA A 58 -3.38 12.18 -3.49
N VAL A 59 -3.88 11.11 -4.11
CA VAL A 59 -4.62 10.06 -3.42
C VAL A 59 -3.85 8.76 -3.61
N TYR A 60 -3.76 7.97 -2.55
CA TYR A 60 -3.16 6.65 -2.63
C TYR A 60 -4.24 5.58 -2.54
N HIS A 61 -4.13 4.61 -3.44
CA HIS A 61 -4.95 3.41 -3.44
C HIS A 61 -4.02 2.26 -3.10
N ILE A 62 -4.22 1.64 -1.96
CA ILE A 62 -3.35 0.57 -1.48
C ILE A 62 -4.17 -0.71 -1.42
N ARG A 63 -3.67 -1.73 -2.09
CA ARG A 63 -4.29 -3.04 -2.06
C ARG A 63 -3.34 -4.03 -1.42
N VAL A 64 -3.81 -4.70 -0.37
CA VAL A 64 -3.07 -5.78 0.29
C VAL A 64 -3.94 -7.02 0.14
N ASP A 65 -3.55 -7.90 -0.77
CA ASP A 65 -4.37 -9.05 -1.18
C ASP A 65 -5.78 -8.57 -1.56
N ASP A 66 -6.79 -8.91 -0.76
CA ASP A 66 -8.18 -8.51 -1.02
C ASP A 66 -8.59 -7.23 -0.30
N TYR A 67 -7.72 -6.68 0.54
CA TYR A 67 -8.03 -5.45 1.27
C TYR A 67 -7.65 -4.23 0.44
N VAL A 68 -8.52 -3.24 0.45
CA VAL A 68 -8.27 -1.98 -0.26
C VAL A 68 -8.41 -0.84 0.73
N VAL A 69 -7.41 0.04 0.75
CA VAL A 69 -7.44 1.27 1.54
C VAL A 69 -7.22 2.43 0.58
N VAL A 70 -8.05 3.44 0.68
CA VAL A 70 -7.90 4.66 -0.11
C VAL A 70 -7.72 5.82 0.85
N ALA A 71 -6.66 6.60 0.65
CA ALA A 71 -6.35 7.71 1.55
C ALA A 71 -5.74 8.86 0.79
N ALA A 72 -6.09 10.08 1.16
CA ALA A 72 -5.40 11.26 0.67
C ALA A 72 -3.99 11.27 1.25
N GLU A 73 -3.06 11.84 0.52
CA GLU A 73 -1.66 11.87 0.93
C GLU A 73 -1.49 12.45 2.34
N ASP A 74 -2.26 13.48 2.66
CA ASP A 74 -2.16 14.16 3.96
C ASP A 74 -2.70 13.30 5.11
N ASP A 75 -3.44 12.25 4.81
CA ASP A 75 -4.00 11.36 5.83
C ASP A 75 -3.16 10.11 6.06
N LEU A 76 -2.06 9.96 5.32
CA LEU A 76 -1.16 8.84 5.54
C LEU A 76 -0.39 9.04 6.84
N ALA A 77 -0.43 8.04 7.71
CA ALA A 77 0.27 8.10 8.99
C ALA A 77 0.53 6.70 9.51
N GLY A 78 1.49 6.58 10.43
CA GLY A 78 1.78 5.33 11.12
C GLY A 78 2.13 4.19 10.17
N PRO A 79 1.65 2.98 10.46
CA PRO A 79 2.00 1.82 9.62
C PRO A 79 1.59 1.95 8.17
N LEU A 80 0.49 2.64 7.87
CA LEU A 80 0.07 2.83 6.49
C LEU A 80 1.06 3.71 5.73
N LEU A 81 1.53 4.79 6.34
CA LEU A 81 2.54 5.63 5.73
C LEU A 81 3.83 4.84 5.51
N ASP A 82 4.24 4.06 6.50
CA ASP A 82 5.44 3.24 6.39
C ASP A 82 5.33 2.24 5.24
N LEU A 83 4.17 1.60 5.12
CA LEU A 83 3.94 0.63 4.05
C LEU A 83 4.00 1.29 2.68
N VAL A 84 3.28 2.40 2.51
CA VAL A 84 3.25 3.11 1.24
C VAL A 84 4.65 3.58 0.85
N THR A 85 5.38 4.15 1.80
CA THR A 85 6.74 4.63 1.55
C THR A 85 7.64 3.49 1.07
N ALA A 86 7.56 2.34 1.73
CA ALA A 86 8.39 1.19 1.38
C ALA A 86 8.03 0.63 0.01
N VAL A 87 6.73 0.51 -0.28
CA VAL A 87 6.28 -0.03 -1.57
C VAL A 87 6.68 0.91 -2.71
N MET A 88 6.50 2.21 -2.54
CA MET A 88 6.84 3.17 -3.58
C MET A 88 8.35 3.22 -3.83
N ALA A 89 9.16 2.96 -2.80
CA ALA A 89 10.62 2.98 -2.93
C ALA A 89 11.19 1.68 -3.49
N LEU A 90 10.62 0.54 -3.09
CA LEU A 90 11.21 -0.78 -3.37
C LEU A 90 10.40 -1.60 -4.35
N GLY A 91 9.16 -1.23 -4.61
CA GLY A 91 8.27 -2.01 -5.47
C GLY A 91 8.65 -1.91 -6.93
N LEU A 92 8.16 -2.87 -7.69
CA LEU A 92 8.33 -2.89 -9.14
C LEU A 92 7.21 -2.10 -9.80
N GLU A 93 7.58 -1.40 -10.84
CA GLU A 93 6.62 -0.68 -11.66
C GLU A 93 5.73 -1.67 -12.42
N THR A 94 4.44 -1.43 -12.45
CA THR A 94 3.52 -2.33 -13.16
C THR A 94 2.72 -1.60 -14.23
#